data_d6b87b617d0503133a6a72668cd871a7
#
_entry.id   d6b87b617d0503133a6a72668cd871a7
#
_cell.length_a   1.000
_cell.length_b   1.000
_cell.length_c   1.000
_cell.angle_alpha   90.00
_cell.angle_beta   90.00
_cell.angle_gamma   90.00
#
_symmetry.space_group_name_H-M   'P 1'
#
loop_
_entity.id
_entity.type
_entity.pdbx_description
1 polymer ?
#
loop_
_entity_poly.entity_id
_entity_poly.type
_entity_poly.pdbx_seq_one_letter_code
_entity_poly.pdbx_strand_id
1 'polypeptide(L)'
;AVLNKLTYAVGKDPEHAFDHDWFEAIALAARDHMVDHWMDHTRQACRRSQKRVYYLSLEFLIGRLLYDSLSNLGLLDIARDALEGLDVDLERIRLLEPDAALGNGGLGRLAACFMESMSTLGIAAHGYGIRYEHGLFRQALVDGWQQEQTENWLDFGNPWEFERAEVIYPCLLYTSDAA
;
A
#
# COMPACT_ATOMS: atom_id res chain seq x y z
N ALA A 1 -2.38 -2.16 -20.24
CA ALA A 1 -2.91 -2.23 -18.88
C ALA A 1 -3.07 -0.84 -18.29
N VAL A 2 -1.97 -0.04 -18.15
CA VAL A 2 -1.99 1.29 -17.49
C VAL A 2 -3.00 2.24 -18.12
N LEU A 3 -3.01 2.41 -19.46
CA LEU A 3 -3.99 3.27 -20.15
C LEU A 3 -5.44 2.87 -19.86
N ASN A 4 -5.72 1.56 -19.78
CA ASN A 4 -7.07 1.09 -19.43
C ASN A 4 -7.44 1.50 -18.00
N LYS A 5 -6.49 1.42 -17.06
CA LYS A 5 -6.72 1.89 -15.68
C LYS A 5 -6.91 3.39 -15.62
N LEU A 6 -6.08 4.15 -16.33
CA LEU A 6 -6.22 5.61 -16.41
C LEU A 6 -7.61 6.02 -16.93
N THR A 7 -8.04 5.41 -18.03
CA THR A 7 -9.32 5.78 -18.65
C THR A 7 -10.52 5.27 -17.87
N TYR A 8 -10.55 4.00 -17.46
CA TYR A 8 -11.78 3.36 -16.96
C TYR A 8 -11.86 3.24 -15.44
N ALA A 9 -10.75 3.37 -14.72
CA ALA A 9 -10.75 3.34 -13.25
C ALA A 9 -10.54 4.74 -12.68
N VAL A 10 -9.54 5.47 -13.17
CA VAL A 10 -9.25 6.84 -12.71
C VAL A 10 -10.15 7.87 -13.41
N GLY A 11 -10.63 7.58 -14.62
CA GLY A 11 -11.54 8.46 -15.37
C GLY A 11 -10.85 9.65 -16.02
N LYS A 12 -9.61 9.47 -16.46
CA LYS A 12 -8.78 10.52 -17.08
C LYS A 12 -8.37 10.19 -18.48
N ASP A 13 -8.31 11.24 -19.29
CA ASP A 13 -7.69 11.19 -20.62
C ASP A 13 -6.17 11.34 -20.51
N PRO A 14 -5.37 10.56 -21.24
CA PRO A 14 -3.90 10.65 -21.19
C PRO A 14 -3.33 12.05 -21.45
N GLU A 15 -3.96 12.84 -22.33
CA GLU A 15 -3.48 14.19 -22.65
C GLU A 15 -3.71 15.20 -21.52
N HIS A 16 -4.61 14.88 -20.58
CA HIS A 16 -5.01 15.77 -19.50
C HIS A 16 -4.75 15.17 -18.11
N ALA A 17 -4.07 14.03 -18.04
CA ALA A 17 -3.76 13.35 -16.78
C ALA A 17 -2.57 14.02 -16.08
N PHE A 18 -2.73 14.25 -14.78
CA PHE A 18 -1.65 14.70 -13.91
C PHE A 18 -0.80 13.53 -13.43
N ASP A 19 0.36 13.82 -12.89
CA ASP A 19 1.28 12.81 -12.35
C ASP A 19 0.61 11.87 -11.34
N HIS A 20 -0.28 12.41 -10.51
CA HIS A 20 -1.04 11.62 -9.54
C HIS A 20 -2.00 10.62 -10.21
N ASP A 21 -2.68 11.01 -11.29
CA ASP A 21 -3.57 10.13 -12.06
C ASP A 21 -2.76 8.96 -12.66
N TRP A 22 -1.55 9.25 -13.13
CA TRP A 22 -0.62 8.23 -13.62
C TRP A 22 -0.15 7.30 -12.51
N PHE A 23 0.21 7.84 -11.33
CA PHE A 23 0.55 7.03 -10.17
C PHE A 23 -0.57 6.03 -9.84
N GLU A 24 -1.80 6.50 -9.73
CA GLU A 24 -2.96 5.67 -9.43
C GLU A 24 -3.17 4.59 -10.51
N ALA A 25 -3.11 4.96 -11.78
CA ALA A 25 -3.28 4.02 -12.90
C ALA A 25 -2.21 2.92 -12.91
N ILE A 26 -0.95 3.28 -12.64
CA ILE A 26 0.17 2.32 -12.58
C ILE A 26 0.01 1.39 -11.38
N ALA A 27 -0.31 1.93 -10.21
CA ALA A 27 -0.53 1.15 -8.99
C ALA A 27 -1.69 0.17 -9.15
N LEU A 28 -2.81 0.61 -9.74
CA LEU A 28 -3.94 -0.27 -10.05
C LEU A 28 -3.59 -1.36 -11.06
N ALA A 29 -2.75 -1.06 -12.06
CA ALA A 29 -2.31 -2.05 -13.01
C ALA A 29 -1.37 -3.10 -12.36
N ALA A 30 -0.44 -2.66 -11.53
CA ALA A 30 0.42 -3.56 -10.75
C ALA A 30 -0.41 -4.43 -9.79
N ARG A 31 -1.39 -3.82 -9.10
CA ARG A 31 -2.30 -4.52 -8.20
C ARG A 31 -3.07 -5.66 -8.88
N ASP A 32 -3.50 -5.50 -10.12
CA ASP A 32 -4.20 -6.56 -10.84
C ASP A 32 -3.33 -7.84 -10.91
N HIS A 33 -2.04 -7.71 -11.24
CA HIS A 33 -1.12 -8.84 -11.26
C HIS A 33 -0.92 -9.47 -9.87
N MET A 34 -0.86 -8.63 -8.83
CA MET A 34 -0.75 -9.14 -7.45
C MET A 34 -2.00 -9.90 -7.02
N VAL A 35 -3.18 -9.43 -7.40
CA VAL A 35 -4.47 -10.07 -7.06
C VAL A 35 -4.59 -11.46 -7.68
N ASP A 36 -4.14 -11.65 -8.91
CA ASP A 36 -4.15 -12.96 -9.55
C ASP A 36 -3.34 -13.98 -8.73
N HIS A 37 -2.13 -13.62 -8.31
CA HIS A 37 -1.30 -14.45 -7.45
C HIS A 37 -1.93 -14.67 -6.07
N TRP A 38 -2.46 -13.62 -5.45
CA TRP A 38 -3.12 -13.71 -4.15
C TRP A 38 -4.31 -14.67 -4.17
N MET A 39 -5.19 -14.56 -5.18
CA MET A 39 -6.37 -15.42 -5.32
C MET A 39 -5.97 -16.88 -5.54
N ASP A 40 -4.92 -17.12 -6.32
CA ASP A 40 -4.40 -18.47 -6.56
C ASP A 40 -3.83 -19.09 -5.29
N HIS A 41 -2.99 -18.36 -4.57
CA HIS A 41 -2.44 -18.79 -3.28
C HIS A 41 -3.53 -19.08 -2.25
N THR A 42 -4.54 -18.20 -2.17
CA THR A 42 -5.67 -18.39 -1.27
C THR A 42 -6.44 -19.68 -1.57
N ARG A 43 -6.73 -19.92 -2.86
CA ARG A 43 -7.39 -21.16 -3.29
C ARG A 43 -6.57 -22.41 -2.97
N GLN A 44 -5.25 -22.36 -3.22
CA GLN A 44 -4.34 -23.47 -2.92
C GLN A 44 -4.25 -23.73 -1.41
N ALA A 45 -4.10 -22.70 -0.60
CA ALA A 45 -4.05 -22.80 0.86
C ALA A 45 -5.33 -23.44 1.42
N CYS A 46 -6.50 -23.05 0.90
CA CYS A 46 -7.77 -23.66 1.27
C CYS A 46 -7.86 -25.15 0.87
N ARG A 47 -7.51 -25.48 -0.38
CA ARG A 47 -7.58 -26.85 -0.88
C ARG A 47 -6.65 -27.81 -0.14
N ARG A 48 -5.49 -27.30 0.29
CA ARG A 48 -4.47 -28.10 1.00
C ARG A 48 -4.67 -28.07 2.52
N SER A 49 -5.68 -27.38 3.03
CA SER A 49 -5.89 -27.15 4.46
C SER A 49 -4.62 -26.66 5.17
N GLN A 50 -3.89 -25.76 4.53
CA GLN A 50 -2.63 -25.25 5.05
C GLN A 50 -2.86 -24.50 6.36
N LYS A 51 -1.94 -24.68 7.31
CA LYS A 51 -1.88 -23.90 8.53
C LYS A 51 -1.64 -22.43 8.19
N ARG A 52 -2.42 -21.55 8.78
CA ARG A 52 -2.32 -20.09 8.59
C ARG A 52 -1.70 -19.44 9.80
N VAL A 53 -0.91 -18.40 9.53
CA VAL A 53 -0.37 -17.51 10.56
C VAL A 53 -1.18 -16.22 10.56
N TYR A 54 -1.57 -15.77 11.73
CA TYR A 54 -2.23 -14.48 11.94
C TYR A 54 -1.31 -13.61 12.80
N TYR A 55 -0.81 -12.54 12.21
CA TYR A 55 0.08 -11.61 12.88
C TYR A 55 -0.70 -10.36 13.27
N LEU A 56 -0.87 -10.14 14.56
CA LEU A 56 -1.57 -9.01 15.11
C LEU A 56 -0.57 -7.94 15.55
N SER A 57 -0.67 -6.74 15.01
CA SER A 57 0.15 -5.61 15.41
C SER A 57 -0.65 -4.32 15.33
N LEU A 58 -0.41 -3.42 16.29
CA LEU A 58 -0.98 -2.06 16.22
C LEU A 58 -0.33 -1.20 15.12
N GLU A 59 0.87 -1.60 14.67
CA GLU A 59 1.64 -0.86 13.68
C GLU A 59 2.17 -1.77 12.59
N PHE A 60 2.15 -1.28 11.34
CA PHE A 60 2.81 -1.89 10.19
C PHE A 60 3.51 -0.81 9.38
N LEU A 61 4.84 -0.69 9.53
CA LEU A 61 5.64 0.26 8.74
C LEU A 61 6.04 -0.37 7.42
N ILE A 62 5.15 -0.29 6.44
CA ILE A 62 5.29 -0.97 5.15
C ILE A 62 6.06 -0.18 4.10
N GLY A 63 6.16 1.15 4.26
CA GLY A 63 6.80 2.03 3.28
C GLY A 63 5.98 2.24 2.00
N ARG A 64 6.66 2.63 0.93
CA ARG A 64 6.08 2.83 -0.40
C ARG A 64 6.07 1.51 -1.17
N LEU A 65 4.97 1.23 -1.85
CA LEU A 65 4.72 -0.10 -2.42
C LEU A 65 4.91 -0.19 -3.94
N LEU A 66 4.80 0.93 -4.67
CA LEU A 66 4.78 0.90 -6.13
C LEU A 66 6.05 0.29 -6.72
N TYR A 67 7.20 0.85 -6.35
CA TYR A 67 8.47 0.42 -6.93
C TYR A 67 8.83 -1.00 -6.50
N ASP A 68 8.61 -1.33 -5.24
CA ASP A 68 8.83 -2.66 -4.69
C ASP A 68 7.94 -3.70 -5.35
N SER A 69 6.65 -3.40 -5.53
CA SER A 69 5.70 -4.26 -6.21
C SER A 69 6.08 -4.51 -7.67
N LEU A 70 6.43 -3.47 -8.43
CA LEU A 70 6.87 -3.62 -9.81
C LEU A 70 8.16 -4.46 -9.91
N SER A 71 9.11 -4.26 -8.99
CA SER A 71 10.36 -5.02 -8.92
C SER A 71 10.10 -6.50 -8.63
N ASN A 72 9.30 -6.79 -7.61
CA ASN A 72 8.97 -8.17 -7.20
C ASN A 72 8.15 -8.92 -8.26
N LEU A 73 7.33 -8.21 -9.03
CA LEU A 73 6.60 -8.78 -10.17
C LEU A 73 7.46 -8.94 -11.43
N GLY A 74 8.70 -8.42 -11.45
CA GLY A 74 9.55 -8.40 -12.64
C GLY A 74 9.02 -7.46 -13.75
N LEU A 75 8.22 -6.47 -13.38
CA LEU A 75 7.56 -5.55 -14.31
C LEU A 75 8.23 -4.18 -14.38
N LEU A 76 9.29 -3.93 -13.59
CA LEU A 76 9.88 -2.60 -13.44
C LEU A 76 10.39 -2.02 -14.78
N ASP A 77 11.19 -2.79 -15.51
CA ASP A 77 11.75 -2.33 -16.79
C ASP A 77 10.65 -2.20 -17.86
N ILE A 78 9.71 -3.15 -17.89
CA ILE A 78 8.56 -3.09 -18.80
C ILE A 78 7.70 -1.85 -18.53
N ALA A 79 7.49 -1.51 -17.25
CA ALA A 79 6.74 -0.32 -16.86
C ALA A 79 7.48 0.95 -17.27
N ARG A 80 8.80 1.01 -17.05
CA ARG A 80 9.63 2.14 -17.46
C ARG A 80 9.55 2.39 -18.97
N ASP A 81 9.82 1.36 -19.76
CA ASP A 81 9.80 1.45 -21.22
C ASP A 81 8.42 1.85 -21.77
N ALA A 82 7.35 1.28 -21.18
CA ALA A 82 5.99 1.59 -21.59
C ALA A 82 5.57 3.03 -21.25
N LEU A 83 6.04 3.58 -20.15
CA LEU A 83 5.74 4.94 -19.70
C LEU A 83 6.57 5.98 -20.44
N GLU A 84 7.84 5.67 -20.74
CA GLU A 84 8.70 6.51 -21.59
C GLU A 84 8.06 6.74 -22.97
N GLY A 85 7.44 5.71 -23.54
CA GLY A 85 6.67 5.84 -24.80
C GLY A 85 5.42 6.73 -24.70
N LEU A 86 5.02 7.13 -23.49
CA LEU A 86 3.90 8.03 -23.21
C LEU A 86 4.35 9.38 -22.64
N ASP A 87 5.64 9.66 -22.64
CA ASP A 87 6.26 10.85 -22.04
C ASP A 87 6.00 10.97 -20.51
N VAL A 88 5.92 9.83 -19.83
CA VAL A 88 5.70 9.74 -18.39
C VAL A 88 6.94 9.17 -17.69
N ASP A 89 7.51 9.94 -16.78
CA ASP A 89 8.70 9.55 -16.01
C ASP A 89 8.31 8.74 -14.75
N LEU A 90 8.59 7.43 -14.77
CA LEU A 90 8.33 6.55 -13.63
C LEU A 90 9.08 6.98 -12.36
N GLU A 91 10.31 7.53 -12.50
CA GLU A 91 11.09 7.97 -11.35
C GLU A 91 10.46 9.20 -10.66
N ARG A 92 9.86 10.08 -11.43
CA ARG A 92 9.08 11.21 -10.91
C ARG A 92 7.78 10.71 -10.25
N ILE A 93 7.06 9.80 -10.90
CA ILE A 93 5.80 9.26 -10.40
C ILE A 93 5.96 8.54 -9.07
N ARG A 94 6.99 7.71 -8.89
CA ARG A 94 7.22 6.98 -7.64
C ARG A 94 7.44 7.86 -6.41
N LEU A 95 7.90 9.11 -6.62
CA LEU A 95 8.10 10.06 -5.52
C LEU A 95 6.80 10.64 -4.97
N LEU A 96 5.71 10.52 -5.73
CA LEU A 96 4.38 10.99 -5.32
C LEU A 96 3.67 10.04 -4.37
N GLU A 97 4.09 8.77 -4.31
CA GLU A 97 3.49 7.80 -3.41
C GLU A 97 3.71 8.21 -1.96
N PRO A 98 2.64 8.47 -1.19
CA PRO A 98 2.79 8.72 0.24
C PRO A 98 3.17 7.43 0.96
N ASP A 99 3.94 7.54 2.03
CA ASP A 99 4.10 6.44 2.97
C ASP A 99 2.78 6.20 3.71
N ALA A 100 2.34 4.95 3.76
CA ALA A 100 1.17 4.62 4.56
C ALA A 100 1.45 4.87 6.04
N ALA A 101 0.65 5.76 6.66
CA ALA A 101 0.83 6.18 8.04
C ALA A 101 0.31 5.14 9.05
N LEU A 102 0.78 3.89 8.92
CA LEU A 102 0.34 2.73 9.71
C LEU A 102 1.35 2.28 10.75
N GLY A 103 2.47 2.95 10.88
CA GLY A 103 3.52 2.63 11.84
C GLY A 103 4.65 3.65 11.83
N ASN A 104 5.39 3.79 12.92
CA ASN A 104 6.41 4.83 13.07
C ASN A 104 7.78 4.35 13.56
N GLY A 105 7.92 3.09 13.92
CA GLY A 105 9.17 2.64 14.54
C GLY A 105 9.44 1.15 14.40
N GLY A 106 10.28 0.65 15.31
CA GLY A 106 10.77 -0.73 15.30
C GLY A 106 9.68 -1.79 15.38
N LEU A 107 8.62 -1.54 16.14
CA LEU A 107 7.47 -2.45 16.25
C LEU A 107 6.79 -2.62 14.88
N GLY A 108 6.50 -1.51 14.21
CA GLY A 108 5.87 -1.52 12.89
C GLY A 108 6.76 -2.11 11.81
N ARG A 109 8.08 -1.81 11.84
CA ARG A 109 9.01 -2.39 10.86
C ARG A 109 9.23 -3.88 11.09
N LEU A 110 9.28 -4.33 12.35
CA LEU A 110 9.35 -5.76 12.68
C LEU A 110 8.16 -6.51 12.09
N ALA A 111 6.95 -5.98 12.26
CA ALA A 111 5.74 -6.57 11.69
C ALA A 111 5.83 -6.68 10.15
N ALA A 112 6.25 -5.62 9.47
CA ALA A 112 6.46 -5.63 8.02
C ALA A 112 7.50 -6.68 7.59
N CYS A 113 8.66 -6.74 8.26
CA CYS A 113 9.70 -7.72 7.95
C CYS A 113 9.25 -9.16 8.17
N PHE A 114 8.45 -9.44 9.20
CA PHE A 114 7.88 -10.78 9.38
C PHE A 114 6.90 -11.15 8.27
N MET A 115 6.05 -10.22 7.82
CA MET A 115 5.15 -10.48 6.70
C MET A 115 5.92 -10.76 5.42
N GLU A 116 6.96 -9.97 5.12
CA GLU A 116 7.85 -10.18 3.97
C GLU A 116 8.56 -11.54 4.04
N SER A 117 9.10 -11.89 5.21
CA SER A 117 9.79 -13.18 5.42
C SER A 117 8.83 -14.36 5.25
N MET A 118 7.63 -14.28 5.79
CA MET A 118 6.61 -15.31 5.62
C MET A 118 6.19 -15.46 4.16
N SER A 119 6.06 -14.35 3.44
CA SER A 119 5.78 -14.37 2.00
C SER A 119 6.90 -15.07 1.22
N THR A 120 8.16 -14.74 1.49
CA THR A 120 9.33 -15.36 0.86
C THR A 120 9.39 -16.86 1.11
N LEU A 121 8.98 -17.33 2.28
CA LEU A 121 8.93 -18.72 2.66
C LEU A 121 7.67 -19.46 2.18
N GLY A 122 6.76 -18.79 1.50
CA GLY A 122 5.49 -19.35 1.05
C GLY A 122 4.53 -19.74 2.18
N ILE A 123 4.65 -19.09 3.34
CA ILE A 123 3.77 -19.31 4.49
C ILE A 123 2.48 -18.51 4.28
N ALA A 124 1.33 -19.17 4.41
CA ALA A 124 0.04 -18.53 4.37
C ALA A 124 -0.15 -17.65 5.63
N ALA A 125 0.01 -16.34 5.48
CA ALA A 125 -0.01 -15.40 6.59
C ALA A 125 -0.96 -14.23 6.32
N HIS A 126 -1.55 -13.72 7.40
CA HIS A 126 -2.42 -12.54 7.40
C HIS A 126 -1.98 -11.58 8.51
N GLY A 127 -1.72 -10.32 8.16
CA GLY A 127 -1.49 -9.25 9.11
C GLY A 127 -2.81 -8.57 9.48
N TYR A 128 -3.02 -8.32 10.76
CA TYR A 128 -4.16 -7.57 11.28
C TYR A 128 -3.65 -6.36 12.07
N GLY A 129 -4.14 -5.20 11.72
CA GLY A 129 -3.74 -3.94 12.35
C GLY A 129 -4.86 -2.91 12.32
N ILE A 130 -4.53 -1.70 12.72
CA ILE A 130 -5.43 -0.56 12.69
C ILE A 130 -5.07 0.28 11.47
N ARG A 131 -6.07 0.61 10.67
CA ARG A 131 -5.95 1.57 9.57
C ARG A 131 -6.12 2.98 10.11
N TYR A 132 -5.03 3.60 10.53
CA TYR A 132 -5.05 4.96 11.03
C TYR A 132 -5.32 5.94 9.90
N GLU A 133 -6.16 6.91 10.14
CA GLU A 133 -6.36 8.05 9.25
C GLU A 133 -5.20 9.04 9.38
N HIS A 134 -4.75 9.28 10.60
CA HIS A 134 -3.66 10.20 10.94
C HIS A 134 -2.64 9.53 11.87
N GLY A 135 -2.05 8.43 11.42
CA GLY A 135 -1.13 7.63 12.25
C GLY A 135 0.27 8.21 12.40
N LEU A 136 0.67 9.12 11.53
CA LEU A 136 1.98 9.77 11.51
C LEU A 136 1.86 11.28 11.31
N PHE A 137 2.97 11.98 11.52
CA PHE A 137 3.09 13.39 11.26
C PHE A 137 4.38 13.70 10.48
N ARG A 138 4.34 14.75 9.66
CA ARG A 138 5.53 15.31 9.03
C ARG A 138 6.17 16.31 9.97
N GLN A 139 7.50 16.36 9.96
CA GLN A 139 8.26 17.36 10.67
C GLN A 139 8.62 18.50 9.72
N ALA A 140 8.25 19.72 10.08
CA ALA A 140 8.65 20.94 9.40
C ALA A 140 9.52 21.79 10.32
N LEU A 141 10.45 22.55 9.75
CA LEU A 141 11.19 23.57 10.48
C LEU A 141 10.64 24.94 10.10
N VAL A 142 10.05 25.62 11.08
CA VAL A 142 9.50 26.97 10.91
C VAL A 142 10.16 27.89 11.93
N ASP A 143 10.80 28.95 11.46
CA ASP A 143 11.52 29.92 12.29
C ASP A 143 12.57 29.27 13.23
N GLY A 144 13.22 28.19 12.78
CA GLY A 144 14.20 27.44 13.55
C GLY A 144 13.64 26.45 14.57
N TRP A 145 12.32 26.30 14.63
CA TRP A 145 11.63 25.37 15.53
C TRP A 145 10.98 24.23 14.75
N GLN A 146 11.02 23.03 15.33
CA GLN A 146 10.29 21.87 14.81
C GLN A 146 8.80 22.07 15.00
N GLN A 147 8.03 21.88 13.94
CA GLN A 147 6.57 21.81 13.96
C GLN A 147 6.11 20.48 13.39
N GLU A 148 5.11 19.89 14.02
CA GLU A 148 4.46 18.67 13.57
C GLU A 148 3.26 19.03 12.70
N GLN A 149 3.16 18.39 11.53
CA GLN A 149 2.06 18.56 10.59
C GLN A 149 1.43 17.20 10.33
N THR A 150 0.11 17.13 10.33
CA THR A 150 -0.63 15.91 10.04
C THR A 150 -0.21 15.32 8.70
N GLU A 151 0.05 14.03 8.66
CA GLU A 151 0.30 13.29 7.41
C GLU A 151 -1.04 12.84 6.83
N ASN A 152 -1.41 13.39 5.67
CA ASN A 152 -2.66 13.11 4.99
C ASN A 152 -2.43 12.11 3.85
N TRP A 153 -2.03 10.91 4.19
CA TRP A 153 -1.68 9.87 3.21
C TRP A 153 -2.88 9.33 2.41
N LEU A 154 -4.10 9.68 2.83
CA LEU A 154 -5.36 9.25 2.21
C LEU A 154 -6.06 10.36 1.40
N ASP A 155 -5.47 11.54 1.26
CA ASP A 155 -6.11 12.68 0.56
C ASP A 155 -6.60 12.33 -0.86
N PHE A 156 -5.91 11.42 -1.53
CA PHE A 156 -6.26 10.92 -2.86
C PHE A 156 -6.71 9.44 -2.86
N GLY A 157 -7.09 8.91 -1.69
CA GLY A 157 -7.38 7.49 -1.55
C GLY A 157 -6.11 6.63 -1.47
N ASN A 158 -6.30 5.32 -1.55
CA ASN A 158 -5.19 4.37 -1.54
C ASN A 158 -5.43 3.27 -2.59
N PRO A 159 -4.68 3.24 -3.69
CA PRO A 159 -4.88 2.26 -4.75
C PRO A 159 -4.60 0.82 -4.32
N TRP A 160 -3.92 0.60 -3.19
CA TRP A 160 -3.58 -0.73 -2.68
C TRP A 160 -4.68 -1.38 -1.84
N GLU A 161 -5.77 -0.66 -1.57
CA GLU A 161 -6.86 -1.13 -0.72
C GLU A 161 -8.01 -1.76 -1.50
N PHE A 162 -8.66 -2.75 -0.85
CA PHE A 162 -9.99 -3.23 -1.21
C PHE A 162 -10.90 -3.04 -0.01
N GLU A 163 -11.71 -2.02 -0.04
CA GLU A 163 -12.68 -1.77 1.01
C GLU A 163 -13.71 -2.92 1.12
N ARG A 164 -14.02 -3.28 2.37
CA ARG A 164 -15.01 -4.31 2.73
C ARG A 164 -15.95 -3.75 3.78
N ALA A 165 -16.78 -2.78 3.38
CA ALA A 165 -17.74 -2.12 4.26
C ALA A 165 -18.74 -3.09 4.91
N GLU A 166 -18.95 -4.25 4.28
CA GLU A 166 -19.82 -5.32 4.79
C GLU A 166 -19.22 -6.12 5.96
N VAL A 167 -17.92 -5.96 6.22
CA VAL A 167 -17.22 -6.71 7.28
C VAL A 167 -16.85 -5.77 8.41
N ILE A 168 -17.53 -5.90 9.53
CA ILE A 168 -17.31 -5.06 10.72
C ILE A 168 -16.91 -5.94 11.91
N TYR A 169 -15.74 -5.63 12.47
CA TYR A 169 -15.26 -6.26 13.71
C TYR A 169 -15.23 -5.22 14.83
N PRO A 170 -16.14 -5.30 15.82
CA PRO A 170 -16.07 -4.41 16.97
C PRO A 170 -14.80 -4.70 17.79
N CYS A 171 -13.96 -3.70 17.93
CA CYS A 171 -12.77 -3.77 18.76
C CYS A 171 -12.92 -2.77 19.91
N LEU A 172 -12.89 -3.28 21.13
CA LEU A 172 -12.87 -2.45 22.33
C LEU A 172 -11.42 -2.12 22.65
N LEU A 173 -11.01 -0.89 22.37
CA LEU A 173 -9.77 -0.37 22.91
C LEU A 173 -10.05 0.03 24.36
N TYR A 174 -9.43 -0.67 25.30
CA TYR A 174 -9.58 -0.38 26.71
C TYR A 174 -9.02 1.01 27.00
N THR A 175 -9.90 1.95 27.22
CA THR A 175 -9.56 3.16 27.95
C THR A 175 -9.74 2.79 29.41
N SER A 176 -8.67 2.72 30.16
CA SER A 176 -8.79 2.53 31.59
C SER A 176 -9.65 3.63 32.15
N ASP A 177 -10.71 3.27 32.87
CA ASP A 177 -11.33 4.15 33.85
C ASP A 177 -10.39 4.37 35.05
N ALA A 178 -9.12 4.47 34.78
CA ALA A 178 -8.14 4.93 35.73
C ALA A 178 -8.30 6.43 35.84
N ALA A 179 -9.41 6.83 36.44
CA ALA A 179 -9.55 8.11 37.07
C ALA A 179 -8.98 7.97 38.50
#